data_da1135c1f07795fe2c267066addf815c
#
_entry.id   da1135c1f07795fe2c267066addf815c
#
_cell.length_a   1.000
_cell.length_b   1.000
_cell.length_c   1.000
_cell.angle_alpha   90.00
_cell.angle_beta   90.00
_cell.angle_gamma   90.00
#
_symmetry.space_group_name_H-M   'P 1'
#
loop_
_entity.id
_entity.type
_entity.pdbx_description
1 polymer ?
#
loop_
_entity_poly.entity_id
_entity_poly.type
_entity_poly.pdbx_seq_one_letter_code
_entity_poly.pdbx_strand_id
1 'polypeptide(L)'
;MVQSDLLIIAHRGASGYLPEHTLPAYRLVIDQGADFIEPDLVVTKDRQVVCLHDVSLSRTTDIAEHAQFYDRQRRVNGQLDWFVH
;
A
#
# COMPACT_ATOMS: atom_id res chain seq x y z
N MET A 1 -7.19 15.10 -33.22
CA MET A 1 -6.89 14.13 -32.16
C MET A 1 -8.18 13.54 -31.62
N VAL A 2 -8.28 12.23 -31.60
CA VAL A 2 -9.45 11.57 -31.05
C VAL A 2 -9.28 11.46 -29.54
N GLN A 3 -10.24 11.98 -28.79
CA GLN A 3 -10.26 11.85 -27.36
C GLN A 3 -10.81 10.46 -26.99
N SER A 4 -10.09 9.75 -26.16
CA SER A 4 -10.53 8.46 -25.69
C SER A 4 -11.60 8.63 -24.60
N ASP A 5 -12.65 7.82 -24.67
CA ASP A 5 -13.64 7.72 -23.60
C ASP A 5 -13.18 6.79 -22.47
N LEU A 6 -12.03 6.12 -22.64
CA LEU A 6 -11.49 5.20 -21.63
C LEU A 6 -10.78 6.00 -20.54
N LEU A 7 -11.04 5.60 -19.29
CA LEU A 7 -10.35 6.14 -18.12
C LEU A 7 -9.37 5.11 -17.60
N ILE A 8 -8.19 5.57 -17.23
CA ILE A 8 -7.13 4.73 -16.65
C ILE A 8 -7.10 4.98 -15.16
N ILE A 9 -7.36 3.93 -14.37
CA ILE A 9 -7.32 3.96 -12.92
C ILE A 9 -6.09 3.21 -12.47
N ALA A 10 -5.17 3.90 -11.80
CA ALA A 10 -3.93 3.30 -11.33
C ALA A 10 -4.15 2.60 -9.99
N HIS A 11 -4.02 1.27 -10.00
CA HIS A 11 -4.20 0.42 -8.84
C HIS A 11 -2.90 0.39 -8.01
N ARG A 12 -2.92 1.00 -6.82
CA ARG A 12 -1.78 1.08 -5.88
C ARG A 12 -0.57 1.85 -6.41
N GLY A 13 -0.75 2.66 -7.45
CA GLY A 13 0.34 3.36 -8.12
C GLY A 13 1.05 2.49 -9.15
N ALA A 14 2.24 2.91 -9.58
CA ALA A 14 3.05 2.17 -10.56
C ALA A 14 3.74 0.97 -9.90
N SER A 15 2.97 0.01 -9.40
CA SER A 15 3.46 -1.09 -8.58
C SER A 15 4.34 -2.09 -9.33
N GLY A 16 4.32 -2.08 -10.67
CA GLY A 16 5.25 -2.86 -11.47
C GLY A 16 6.66 -2.30 -11.52
N TYR A 17 6.86 -1.04 -11.13
CA TYR A 17 8.13 -0.34 -11.18
C TYR A 17 8.62 0.14 -9.82
N LEU A 18 7.70 0.54 -8.94
CA LEU A 18 8.00 1.11 -7.63
C LEU A 18 7.13 0.46 -6.56
N PRO A 19 7.54 0.52 -5.28
CA PRO A 19 6.73 -0.05 -4.22
C PRO A 19 5.31 0.53 -4.22
N GLU A 20 4.32 -0.36 -4.08
CA GLU A 20 2.92 0.03 -4.06
C GLU A 20 2.61 1.00 -2.92
N HIS A 21 1.59 1.85 -3.12
CA HIS A 21 1.11 2.80 -2.11
C HIS A 21 2.16 3.80 -1.62
N THR A 22 3.13 4.15 -2.45
CA THR A 22 4.12 5.17 -2.14
C THR A 22 3.89 6.42 -2.99
N LEU A 23 4.32 7.57 -2.51
CA LEU A 23 4.24 8.81 -3.28
C LEU A 23 4.97 8.71 -4.63
N PRO A 24 6.19 8.15 -4.70
CA PRO A 24 6.85 7.96 -6.01
C PRO A 24 6.05 7.09 -6.97
N ALA A 25 5.40 6.02 -6.48
CA ALA A 25 4.59 5.14 -7.34
C ALA A 25 3.37 5.88 -7.90
N TYR A 26 2.70 6.69 -7.10
CA TYR A 26 1.55 7.48 -7.56
C TYR A 26 1.98 8.59 -8.51
N ARG A 27 3.09 9.26 -8.22
CA ARG A 27 3.63 10.29 -9.12
C ARG A 27 3.97 9.71 -10.48
N LEU A 28 4.59 8.54 -10.52
CA LEU A 28 4.96 7.89 -11.77
C LEU A 28 3.74 7.58 -12.63
N VAL A 29 2.66 7.03 -12.06
CA VAL A 29 1.46 6.73 -12.85
C VAL A 29 0.77 8.00 -13.35
N ILE A 30 0.82 9.10 -12.62
CA ILE A 30 0.32 10.38 -13.08
C ILE A 30 1.14 10.84 -14.29
N ASP A 31 2.46 10.75 -14.22
CA ASP A 31 3.35 11.10 -15.33
C ASP A 31 3.13 10.19 -16.55
N GLN A 32 2.71 8.94 -16.31
CA GLN A 32 2.38 7.98 -17.38
C GLN A 32 1.00 8.21 -17.97
N GLY A 33 0.22 9.15 -17.46
CA GLY A 33 -1.07 9.54 -18.03
C GLY A 33 -2.28 8.87 -17.42
N ALA A 34 -2.19 8.36 -16.18
CA ALA A 34 -3.37 7.84 -15.48
C ALA A 34 -4.34 8.99 -15.20
N ASP A 35 -5.64 8.71 -15.31
CA ASP A 35 -6.70 9.67 -15.03
C ASP A 35 -7.02 9.73 -13.53
N PHE A 36 -6.92 8.60 -12.85
CA PHE A 36 -7.21 8.46 -11.42
C PHE A 36 -6.17 7.58 -10.76
N ILE A 37 -5.97 7.79 -9.47
CA ILE A 37 -5.22 6.86 -8.61
C ILE A 37 -6.21 6.16 -7.68
N GLU A 38 -5.90 4.90 -7.34
CA GLU A 38 -6.73 4.09 -6.45
C GLU A 38 -5.90 3.67 -5.23
N PRO A 39 -5.94 4.44 -4.14
CA PRO A 39 -5.30 4.03 -2.90
C PRO A 39 -6.21 3.09 -2.11
N ASP A 40 -5.60 2.09 -1.47
CA ASP A 40 -6.25 1.33 -0.40
C ASP A 40 -5.91 2.01 0.93
N LEU A 41 -6.89 2.16 1.79
CA LEU A 41 -6.71 2.84 3.07
C LEU A 41 -7.01 1.89 4.22
N VAL A 42 -6.16 1.93 5.23
CA VAL A 42 -6.38 1.20 6.47
C VAL A 42 -6.22 2.16 7.65
N VAL A 43 -6.83 1.81 8.78
CA VAL A 43 -6.75 2.60 10.01
C VAL A 43 -5.82 1.90 10.99
N THR A 44 -4.83 2.62 11.49
CA THR A 44 -3.90 2.10 12.49
C THR A 44 -4.55 2.04 13.86
N LYS A 45 -3.88 1.36 14.81
CA LYS A 45 -4.38 1.25 16.19
C LYS A 45 -4.56 2.61 16.85
N ASP A 46 -3.70 3.58 16.53
CA ASP A 46 -3.78 4.95 17.04
C ASP A 46 -4.66 5.87 16.17
N ARG A 47 -5.50 5.26 15.29
CA ARG A 47 -6.51 5.94 14.48
C ARG A 47 -5.94 6.87 13.40
N GLN A 48 -4.76 6.56 12.88
CA GLN A 48 -4.24 7.22 11.70
C GLN A 48 -4.66 6.47 10.44
N VAL A 49 -4.94 7.19 9.35
CA VAL A 49 -5.26 6.59 8.06
C VAL A 49 -3.99 6.52 7.23
N VAL A 50 -3.65 5.33 6.75
CA VAL A 50 -2.46 5.12 5.91
C VAL A 50 -2.81 4.35 4.66
N CYS A 51 -2.02 4.54 3.60
CA CYS A 51 -2.17 3.79 2.35
C CYS A 51 -1.48 2.44 2.50
N LEU A 52 -2.28 1.37 2.54
CA LEU A 52 -1.79 0.01 2.69
C LEU A 52 -2.89 -0.94 2.23
N HIS A 53 -2.55 -1.98 1.49
CA HIS A 53 -3.52 -2.98 1.07
C HIS A 53 -3.80 -3.99 2.18
N ASP A 54 -2.73 -4.57 2.74
CA ASP A 54 -2.86 -5.57 3.79
C ASP A 54 -2.82 -4.91 5.16
N VAL A 55 -3.61 -5.41 6.10
CA VAL A 55 -3.49 -4.97 7.50
C VAL A 55 -2.26 -5.59 8.18
N SER A 56 -1.70 -6.67 7.62
CA SER A 56 -0.43 -7.25 8.04
C SER A 56 0.74 -6.51 7.38
N LEU A 57 1.90 -6.49 8.03
CA LEU A 57 3.03 -5.66 7.59
C LEU A 57 4.13 -6.42 6.88
N SER A 58 4.18 -7.78 6.99
CA SER A 58 5.35 -8.53 6.51
C SER A 58 5.53 -8.51 4.99
N ARG A 59 4.44 -8.41 4.21
CA ARG A 59 4.53 -8.48 2.75
C ARG A 59 5.19 -7.24 2.15
N THR A 60 4.88 -6.07 2.66
CA THR A 60 5.26 -4.80 2.01
C THR A 60 6.25 -3.98 2.82
N THR A 61 6.69 -4.48 3.99
CA THR A 61 7.66 -3.77 4.83
C THR A 61 8.79 -4.70 5.22
N ASP A 62 9.87 -4.13 5.74
CA ASP A 62 11.01 -4.84 6.28
C ASP A 62 10.89 -5.10 7.80
N ILE A 63 9.65 -5.11 8.32
CA ILE A 63 9.40 -5.23 9.76
C ILE A 63 10.10 -6.45 10.37
N ALA A 64 10.19 -7.56 9.64
CA ALA A 64 10.83 -8.77 10.11
C ALA A 64 12.34 -8.62 10.35
N GLU A 65 12.97 -7.60 9.79
CA GLU A 65 14.40 -7.30 9.97
C GLU A 65 14.66 -6.42 11.20
N HIS A 66 13.61 -6.03 11.92
CA HIS A 66 13.68 -5.13 13.06
C HIS A 66 13.33 -5.87 14.34
N ALA A 67 14.36 -6.40 15.01
CA ALA A 67 14.20 -7.25 16.21
C ALA A 67 13.46 -6.54 17.35
N GLN A 68 13.54 -5.20 17.42
CA GLN A 68 12.85 -4.44 18.47
C GLN A 68 11.33 -4.57 18.43
N PHE A 69 10.77 -5.06 17.32
CA PHE A 69 9.33 -5.24 17.16
C PHE A 69 8.86 -6.70 17.25
N TYR A 70 9.76 -7.65 17.54
CA TYR A 70 9.40 -9.07 17.55
C TYR A 70 8.34 -9.40 18.60
N ASP A 71 8.31 -8.71 19.72
CA ASP A 71 7.32 -8.91 20.78
C ASP A 71 5.94 -8.32 20.42
N ARG A 72 5.82 -7.61 19.32
CA ARG A 72 4.57 -7.02 18.87
C ARG A 72 3.82 -7.87 17.86
N GLN A 73 4.33 -9.03 17.52
CA GLN A 73 3.61 -9.97 16.68
C GLN A 73 2.34 -10.46 17.36
N ARG A 74 1.28 -10.61 16.57
CA ARG A 74 0.01 -11.16 17.04
C ARG A 74 -0.43 -12.27 16.10
N ARG A 75 -1.25 -13.18 16.63
CA ARG A 75 -1.87 -14.22 15.80
C ARG A 75 -3.32 -13.81 15.51
N VAL A 76 -3.62 -13.62 14.24
CA VAL A 76 -4.96 -13.28 13.77
C VAL A 76 -5.37 -14.31 12.73
N ASN A 77 -6.49 -15.00 12.96
CA ASN A 77 -6.97 -16.08 12.07
C ASN A 77 -5.89 -17.13 11.78
N GLY A 78 -5.09 -17.47 12.79
CA GLY A 78 -4.03 -18.46 12.65
C GLY A 78 -2.72 -17.95 12.03
N GLN A 79 -2.68 -16.71 11.59
CA GLN A 79 -1.48 -16.08 11.01
C GLN A 79 -0.75 -15.26 12.06
N LEU A 80 0.53 -15.57 12.28
CA LEU A 80 1.42 -14.78 13.13
C LEU A 80 2.09 -13.71 12.29
N ASP A 81 1.84 -12.45 12.61
CA ASP A 81 2.37 -11.31 11.87
C ASP A 81 2.32 -10.04 12.72
N TRP A 82 2.83 -8.96 12.15
CA TRP A 82 2.63 -7.62 12.68
C TRP A 82 1.44 -6.99 11.96
N PHE A 83 0.60 -6.28 12.68
CA PHE A 83 -0.61 -5.67 12.13
C PHE A 83 -0.66 -4.19 12.46
N VAL A 84 -1.27 -3.40 11.57
CA VAL A 84 -1.42 -1.95 11.76
C VAL A 84 -2.50 -1.58 12.78
N HIS A 85 -3.40 -2.52 13.07
CA HIS A 85 -4.55 -2.26 13.95
C HIS A 85 -4.45 -2.95 15.30
#